data_1703e8fb451b6dcf95f446486ac16c96
#
_entry.id   1703e8fb451b6dcf95f446486ac16c96
#
_cell.length_a   1.000
_cell.length_b   1.000
_cell.length_c   1.000
_cell.angle_alpha   90.00
_cell.angle_beta   90.00
_cell.angle_gamma   90.00
#
_symmetry.space_group_name_H-M   'P 1'
#
loop_
_entity.id
_entity.type
_entity.pdbx_description
1 polymer ?
#
loop_
_entity_poly.entity_id
_entity_poly.type
_entity_poly.pdbx_seq_one_letter_code
_entity_poly.pdbx_strand_id
1 'polypeptide(L)'
;MSINRVIINSSPLIVLFKSQQAELLPQLFAEILVPSGVFEEVTMAGEDDAASRQLPGISWIKRVEITGLAPEVAAWDLGKGESQVLSLALKTSANSAAIVDDTARRCGQALGITTIGTGGILIRAKRRGLIKNVSSGIEALRDAGLWLSDSVVNLLKQQAGE
;
A
#
# COMPACT_ATOMS: atom_id res chain seq x y z
N MET A 1 -9.79 2.21 17.43
CA MET A 1 -10.44 1.34 16.46
C MET A 1 -9.40 0.78 15.48
N SER A 2 -9.51 -0.46 15.14
CA SER A 2 -8.58 -1.07 14.21
C SER A 2 -8.96 -0.73 12.77
N ILE A 3 -7.94 -0.63 11.91
CA ILE A 3 -8.13 -0.41 10.48
C ILE A 3 -8.54 -1.73 9.84
N ASN A 4 -9.67 -1.75 9.13
CA ASN A 4 -10.14 -2.94 8.44
C ASN A 4 -10.30 -2.77 6.93
N ARG A 5 -10.14 -1.55 6.42
CA ARG A 5 -10.21 -1.22 4.99
C ARG A 5 -8.95 -0.47 4.60
N VAL A 6 -8.36 -0.86 3.49
CA VAL A 6 -7.20 -0.14 2.95
C VAL A 6 -7.43 0.20 1.47
N ILE A 7 -6.82 1.30 1.04
CA ILE A 7 -6.77 1.73 -0.34
C ILE A 7 -5.30 1.75 -0.70
N ILE A 8 -4.90 0.95 -1.67
CA ILE A 8 -3.48 0.72 -1.94
C ILE A 8 -3.03 1.31 -3.27
N ASN A 9 -1.86 1.95 -3.25
CA ASN A 9 -1.21 2.51 -4.42
C ASN A 9 -0.42 1.43 -5.20
N SER A 10 -0.04 1.76 -6.44
CA SER A 10 0.64 0.83 -7.36
C SER A 10 1.97 0.34 -6.82
N SER A 11 2.85 1.23 -6.35
CA SER A 11 4.20 0.85 -5.90
C SER A 11 4.18 -0.16 -4.76
N PRO A 12 3.44 0.07 -3.66
CA PRO A 12 3.32 -0.96 -2.63
C PRO A 12 2.72 -2.26 -3.14
N LEU A 13 1.70 -2.17 -4.00
CA LEU A 13 1.04 -3.35 -4.53
C LEU A 13 2.00 -4.19 -5.37
N ILE A 14 2.74 -3.56 -6.27
CA ILE A 14 3.73 -4.22 -7.13
C ILE A 14 4.79 -4.92 -6.30
N VAL A 15 5.37 -4.23 -5.32
CA VAL A 15 6.46 -4.80 -4.52
C VAL A 15 5.98 -5.91 -3.59
N LEU A 16 4.75 -5.84 -3.09
CA LEU A 16 4.19 -6.91 -2.27
C LEU A 16 3.97 -8.19 -3.09
N PHE A 17 3.47 -8.07 -4.32
CA PHE A 17 3.35 -9.23 -5.21
C PHE A 17 4.73 -9.79 -5.60
N LYS A 18 5.65 -8.91 -5.96
CA LYS A 18 6.99 -9.30 -6.41
C LYS A 18 7.79 -9.99 -5.31
N SER A 19 7.59 -9.59 -4.07
CA SER A 19 8.24 -10.20 -2.90
C SER A 19 7.45 -11.38 -2.33
N GLN A 20 6.35 -11.78 -2.98
CA GLN A 20 5.48 -12.88 -2.55
C GLN A 20 4.84 -12.64 -1.17
N GLN A 21 4.54 -11.38 -0.86
CA GLN A 21 3.96 -10.98 0.43
C GLN A 21 2.57 -10.37 0.30
N ALA A 22 1.98 -10.35 -0.90
CA ALA A 22 0.67 -9.74 -1.13
C ALA A 22 -0.45 -10.41 -0.33
N GLU A 23 -0.34 -11.71 -0.04
CA GLU A 23 -1.34 -12.45 0.73
C GLU A 23 -1.46 -11.96 2.19
N LEU A 24 -0.53 -11.17 2.67
CA LEU A 24 -0.67 -10.52 3.98
C LEU A 24 -1.85 -9.54 3.98
N LEU A 25 -2.15 -8.93 2.85
CA LEU A 25 -3.21 -7.92 2.77
C LEU A 25 -4.58 -8.47 3.19
N PRO A 26 -5.10 -9.56 2.59
CA PRO A 26 -6.41 -10.08 2.99
C PRO A 26 -6.41 -10.73 4.38
N GLN A 27 -5.24 -11.09 4.90
CA GLN A 27 -5.13 -11.60 6.27
C GLN A 27 -5.18 -10.47 7.30
N LEU A 28 -4.73 -9.26 6.93
CA LEU A 28 -4.71 -8.10 7.83
C LEU A 28 -5.97 -7.24 7.74
N PHE A 29 -6.58 -7.16 6.56
CA PHE A 29 -7.67 -6.22 6.31
C PHE A 29 -8.86 -6.94 5.66
N ALA A 30 -10.06 -6.49 6.02
CA ALA A 30 -11.30 -7.07 5.49
C ALA A 30 -11.56 -6.62 4.05
N GLU A 31 -11.18 -5.41 3.70
CA GLU A 31 -11.39 -4.85 2.35
C GLU A 31 -10.11 -4.24 1.81
N ILE A 32 -9.74 -4.61 0.60
CA ILE A 32 -8.60 -4.04 -0.11
C ILE A 32 -9.12 -3.38 -1.38
N LEU A 33 -9.12 -2.05 -1.39
CA LEU A 33 -9.62 -1.25 -2.50
C LEU A 33 -8.48 -0.82 -3.40
N VAL A 34 -8.67 -0.99 -4.71
CA VAL A 34 -7.70 -0.58 -5.72
C VAL A 34 -8.42 0.37 -6.69
N PRO A 35 -8.11 1.67 -6.66
CA PRO A 35 -8.69 2.60 -7.63
C PRO A 35 -8.37 2.19 -9.06
N SER A 36 -9.27 2.51 -9.99
CA SER A 36 -9.11 2.14 -11.40
C SER A 36 -7.79 2.61 -11.99
N GLY A 37 -7.33 3.82 -11.65
CA GLY A 37 -6.04 4.32 -12.13
C GLY A 37 -4.87 3.49 -11.66
N VAL A 38 -4.91 2.99 -10.42
CA VAL A 38 -3.90 2.09 -9.89
C VAL A 38 -3.96 0.73 -10.60
N PHE A 39 -5.17 0.20 -10.75
CA PHE A 39 -5.35 -1.07 -11.44
C PHE A 39 -4.79 -1.03 -12.86
N GLU A 40 -5.06 0.05 -13.58
CA GLU A 40 -4.53 0.26 -14.93
C GLU A 40 -3.01 0.39 -14.94
N GLU A 41 -2.44 1.18 -14.03
CA GLU A 41 -0.98 1.32 -13.92
C GLU A 41 -0.29 -0.03 -13.71
N VAL A 42 -0.85 -0.88 -12.86
CA VAL A 42 -0.28 -2.18 -12.55
C VAL A 42 -0.42 -3.15 -13.71
N THR A 43 -1.58 -3.18 -14.37
CA THR A 43 -1.88 -4.21 -15.37
C THR A 43 -1.54 -3.81 -16.80
N MET A 44 -1.50 -2.50 -17.11
CA MET A 44 -1.35 -2.00 -18.47
C MET A 44 -0.01 -1.31 -18.74
N ALA A 45 0.90 -1.31 -17.77
CA ALA A 45 2.20 -0.65 -17.92
C ALA A 45 3.17 -1.36 -18.85
N GLY A 46 2.79 -2.48 -19.42
CA GLY A 46 3.63 -3.24 -20.36
C GLY A 46 4.71 -4.09 -19.70
N GLU A 47 4.77 -4.10 -18.39
CA GLU A 47 5.72 -4.94 -17.65
C GLU A 47 5.08 -6.29 -17.33
N ASP A 48 5.81 -7.36 -17.60
CA ASP A 48 5.36 -8.72 -17.31
C ASP A 48 5.88 -9.13 -15.93
N ASP A 49 5.36 -8.49 -14.89
CA ASP A 49 5.72 -8.82 -13.51
C ASP A 49 4.60 -9.58 -12.80
N ALA A 50 4.88 -10.02 -11.56
CA ALA A 50 3.94 -10.82 -10.79
C ALA A 50 2.62 -10.09 -10.55
N ALA A 51 2.66 -8.77 -10.27
CA ALA A 51 1.45 -7.99 -10.03
C ALA A 51 0.59 -7.88 -11.27
N SER A 52 1.18 -7.56 -12.42
CA SER A 52 0.42 -7.41 -13.67
C SER A 52 -0.25 -8.72 -14.09
N ARG A 53 0.41 -9.85 -13.87
CA ARG A 53 -0.14 -11.16 -14.21
C ARG A 53 -1.23 -11.62 -13.24
N GLN A 54 -1.05 -11.37 -11.95
CA GLN A 54 -1.90 -11.95 -10.91
C GLN A 54 -3.10 -11.07 -10.55
N LEU A 55 -2.94 -9.75 -10.59
CA LEU A 55 -3.96 -8.83 -10.10
C LEU A 55 -5.35 -9.04 -10.69
N PRO A 56 -5.52 -9.23 -12.01
CA PRO A 56 -6.86 -9.42 -12.58
C PRO A 56 -7.61 -10.63 -12.04
N GLY A 57 -6.91 -11.66 -11.55
CA GLY A 57 -7.52 -12.88 -11.04
C GLY A 57 -7.66 -12.95 -9.52
N ILE A 58 -7.30 -11.89 -8.81
CA ILE A 58 -7.31 -11.88 -7.35
C ILE A 58 -8.71 -11.55 -6.82
N SER A 59 -9.30 -12.50 -6.09
CA SER A 59 -10.68 -12.37 -5.59
C SER A 59 -10.85 -11.35 -4.46
N TRP A 60 -9.79 -11.11 -3.67
CA TRP A 60 -9.87 -10.20 -2.52
C TRP A 60 -9.56 -8.73 -2.88
N ILE A 61 -9.26 -8.43 -4.13
CA ILE A 61 -9.10 -7.06 -4.62
C ILE A 61 -10.47 -6.52 -5.06
N LYS A 62 -10.81 -5.33 -4.59
CA LYS A 62 -12.00 -4.61 -5.03
C LYS A 62 -11.57 -3.40 -5.85
N ARG A 63 -11.81 -3.44 -7.15
CA ARG A 63 -11.56 -2.32 -8.05
C ARG A 63 -12.62 -1.25 -7.84
N VAL A 64 -12.21 0.02 -7.69
CA VAL A 64 -13.10 1.15 -7.45
C VAL A 64 -12.91 2.21 -8.53
N GLU A 65 -14.00 2.60 -9.18
CA GLU A 65 -13.98 3.70 -10.13
C GLU A 65 -13.95 5.03 -9.39
N ILE A 66 -13.10 5.95 -9.84
CA ILE A 66 -12.95 7.28 -9.26
C ILE A 66 -13.37 8.30 -10.32
N THR A 67 -14.36 9.12 -10.00
CA THR A 67 -14.94 10.08 -10.96
C THR A 67 -14.32 11.46 -10.88
N GLY A 68 -13.43 11.74 -9.96
CA GLY A 68 -12.76 13.01 -9.85
C GLY A 68 -11.79 13.01 -8.68
N LEU A 69 -10.92 14.00 -8.65
CA LEU A 69 -9.95 14.15 -7.58
C LEU A 69 -10.41 15.21 -6.58
N ALA A 70 -10.11 14.98 -5.29
CA ALA A 70 -10.30 16.01 -4.29
C ALA A 70 -9.36 17.19 -4.59
N PRO A 71 -9.84 18.45 -4.57
CA PRO A 71 -8.98 19.60 -4.88
C PRO A 71 -7.74 19.69 -3.98
N GLU A 72 -7.87 19.32 -2.70
CA GLU A 72 -6.78 19.33 -1.75
C GLU A 72 -5.66 18.36 -2.17
N VAL A 73 -6.04 17.22 -2.75
CA VAL A 73 -5.09 16.22 -3.25
C VAL A 73 -4.49 16.69 -4.58
N ALA A 74 -5.34 17.19 -5.48
CA ALA A 74 -4.88 17.66 -6.80
C ALA A 74 -3.81 18.75 -6.70
N ALA A 75 -3.87 19.60 -5.67
CA ALA A 75 -2.91 20.66 -5.44
C ALA A 75 -1.48 20.16 -5.20
N TRP A 76 -1.32 18.89 -4.80
CA TRP A 76 0.01 18.30 -4.56
C TRP A 76 0.69 17.80 -5.84
N ASP A 77 -0.04 17.77 -6.95
CA ASP A 77 0.49 17.38 -8.26
C ASP A 77 1.17 15.99 -8.25
N LEU A 78 0.52 15.03 -7.61
CA LEU A 78 0.97 13.63 -7.57
C LEU A 78 0.56 12.90 -8.84
N GLY A 79 1.07 11.70 -9.06
CA GLY A 79 0.62 10.85 -10.15
C GLY A 79 -0.86 10.50 -10.04
N LYS A 80 -1.44 10.03 -11.15
CA LYS A 80 -2.88 9.72 -11.24
C LYS A 80 -3.32 8.70 -10.19
N GLY A 81 -2.59 7.59 -10.07
CA GLY A 81 -2.92 6.54 -9.11
C GLY A 81 -2.86 7.02 -7.67
N GLU A 82 -1.77 7.69 -7.31
CA GLU A 82 -1.59 8.26 -5.97
C GLU A 82 -2.70 9.24 -5.62
N SER A 83 -3.05 10.11 -6.56
CA SER A 83 -4.11 11.10 -6.36
C SER A 83 -5.47 10.44 -6.17
N GLN A 84 -5.75 9.36 -6.90
CA GLN A 84 -7.00 8.61 -6.75
C GLN A 84 -7.06 7.89 -5.40
N VAL A 85 -5.95 7.30 -4.95
CA VAL A 85 -5.88 6.65 -3.64
C VAL A 85 -6.21 7.63 -2.53
N LEU A 86 -5.55 8.78 -2.52
CA LEU A 86 -5.74 9.77 -1.47
C LEU A 86 -7.12 10.43 -1.55
N SER A 87 -7.64 10.69 -2.75
CA SER A 87 -8.98 11.24 -2.91
C SER A 87 -10.04 10.28 -2.39
N LEU A 88 -9.91 9.00 -2.66
CA LEU A 88 -10.83 7.99 -2.14
C LEU A 88 -10.71 7.90 -0.61
N ALA A 89 -9.48 7.95 -0.08
CA ALA A 89 -9.26 7.91 1.36
C ALA A 89 -9.92 9.07 2.09
N LEU A 90 -9.95 10.26 1.50
CA LEU A 90 -10.64 11.41 2.08
C LEU A 90 -12.15 11.20 2.18
N LYS A 91 -12.73 10.43 1.26
CA LYS A 91 -14.17 10.15 1.22
C LYS A 91 -14.57 8.98 2.13
N THR A 92 -13.64 8.10 2.43
CA THR A 92 -13.91 6.95 3.31
C THR A 92 -13.67 7.36 4.75
N SER A 93 -14.53 6.90 5.62
CA SER A 93 -14.54 7.31 7.01
C SER A 93 -13.58 6.48 7.87
N ALA A 94 -13.82 6.49 9.17
CA ALA A 94 -13.06 5.74 10.16
C ALA A 94 -12.79 4.29 9.76
N ASN A 95 -11.71 3.72 10.27
CA ASN A 95 -11.24 2.35 10.01
C ASN A 95 -10.62 2.13 8.63
N SER A 96 -10.34 3.21 7.90
CA SER A 96 -9.68 3.14 6.58
C SER A 96 -8.29 3.76 6.63
N ALA A 97 -7.37 3.23 5.82
CA ALA A 97 -6.04 3.78 5.66
C ALA A 97 -5.61 3.71 4.20
N ALA A 98 -4.76 4.65 3.79
CA ALA A 98 -4.11 4.60 2.49
C ALA A 98 -2.74 3.93 2.63
N ILE A 99 -2.48 2.94 1.80
CA ILE A 99 -1.15 2.32 1.73
C ILE A 99 -0.36 3.04 0.65
N VAL A 100 0.50 3.94 1.09
CA VAL A 100 1.29 4.83 0.24
C VAL A 100 2.66 5.04 0.87
N ASP A 101 3.63 5.44 0.06
CA ASP A 101 4.98 5.76 0.51
C ASP A 101 5.37 7.16 0.05
N ASP A 102 6.51 7.66 0.51
CA ASP A 102 7.17 8.89 0.05
C ASP A 102 6.27 10.13 0.05
N THR A 103 6.22 10.86 -1.06
CA THR A 103 5.48 12.12 -1.17
C THR A 103 3.98 11.93 -0.99
N ALA A 104 3.41 10.85 -1.52
CA ALA A 104 1.99 10.54 -1.33
C ALA A 104 1.66 10.34 0.15
N ARG A 105 2.55 9.69 0.89
CA ARG A 105 2.38 9.52 2.33
C ARG A 105 2.41 10.86 3.07
N ARG A 106 3.33 11.75 2.71
CA ARG A 106 3.39 13.11 3.29
C ARG A 106 2.13 13.90 2.99
N CYS A 107 1.63 13.81 1.76
CA CYS A 107 0.37 14.43 1.39
C CYS A 107 -0.78 13.91 2.25
N GLY A 108 -0.90 12.60 2.38
CA GLY A 108 -1.94 11.97 3.21
C GLY A 108 -1.88 12.46 4.64
N GLN A 109 -0.69 12.47 5.23
CA GLN A 109 -0.49 12.94 6.59
C GLN A 109 -0.89 14.41 6.76
N ALA A 110 -0.52 15.27 5.79
CA ALA A 110 -0.87 16.69 5.83
C ALA A 110 -2.39 16.91 5.75
N LEU A 111 -3.11 16.02 5.09
CA LEU A 111 -4.56 16.11 4.93
C LEU A 111 -5.34 15.34 6.01
N GLY A 112 -4.65 14.79 7.00
CA GLY A 112 -5.30 14.03 8.08
C GLY A 112 -5.74 12.63 7.69
N ILE A 113 -5.24 12.10 6.59
CA ILE A 113 -5.53 10.73 6.15
C ILE A 113 -4.63 9.77 6.94
N THR A 114 -5.19 8.69 7.47
CA THR A 114 -4.40 7.63 8.06
C THR A 114 -3.62 6.91 6.96
N THR A 115 -2.30 6.83 7.11
CA THR A 115 -1.43 6.20 6.11
C THR A 115 -0.65 5.03 6.71
N ILE A 116 -0.36 4.04 5.86
CA ILE A 116 0.50 2.91 6.20
C ILE A 116 1.53 2.81 5.07
N GLY A 117 2.82 2.84 5.42
CA GLY A 117 3.87 2.57 4.45
C GLY A 117 3.99 1.07 4.17
N THR A 118 4.69 0.71 3.10
CA THR A 118 4.86 -0.71 2.74
C THR A 118 5.51 -1.49 3.89
N GLY A 119 6.54 -0.93 4.53
CA GLY A 119 7.18 -1.56 5.69
C GLY A 119 6.25 -1.73 6.88
N GLY A 120 5.28 -0.84 7.04
CA GLY A 120 4.30 -0.90 8.12
C GLY A 120 3.37 -2.13 8.02
N ILE A 121 3.19 -2.67 6.83
CA ILE A 121 2.44 -3.91 6.62
C ILE A 121 3.12 -5.07 7.36
N LEU A 122 4.44 -5.15 7.27
CA LEU A 122 5.21 -6.20 7.93
C LEU A 122 5.12 -6.10 9.46
N ILE A 123 5.18 -4.88 9.99
CA ILE A 123 5.03 -4.66 11.44
C ILE A 123 3.67 -5.17 11.91
N ARG A 124 2.61 -4.82 11.18
CA ARG A 124 1.25 -5.29 11.51
C ARG A 124 1.13 -6.80 11.42
N ALA A 125 1.74 -7.40 10.40
CA ALA A 125 1.75 -8.84 10.23
C ALA A 125 2.43 -9.55 11.40
N LYS A 126 3.56 -9.02 11.86
CA LYS A 126 4.25 -9.58 13.02
C LYS A 126 3.39 -9.47 14.29
N ARG A 127 2.81 -8.29 14.52
CA ARG A 127 1.93 -8.07 15.70
C ARG A 127 0.73 -8.99 15.73
N ARG A 128 0.24 -9.40 14.55
CA ARG A 128 -0.87 -10.34 14.41
C ARG A 128 -0.42 -11.80 14.41
N GLY A 129 0.86 -12.07 14.51
CA GLY A 129 1.39 -13.43 14.51
C GLY A 129 1.42 -14.09 13.15
N LEU A 130 1.27 -13.34 12.08
CA LEU A 130 1.27 -13.89 10.71
C LEU A 130 2.67 -14.19 10.19
N ILE A 131 3.68 -13.48 10.71
CA ILE A 131 5.09 -13.68 10.38
C ILE A 131 5.90 -13.73 11.68
N LYS A 132 7.02 -14.42 11.67
CA LYS A 132 7.89 -14.58 12.86
C LYS A 132 8.76 -13.35 13.10
N ASN A 133 9.25 -12.73 12.02
CA ASN A 133 10.11 -11.55 12.11
C ASN A 133 9.86 -10.68 10.90
N VAL A 134 10.22 -9.39 11.02
CA VAL A 134 10.11 -8.47 9.88
C VAL A 134 11.37 -8.46 9.02
N SER A 135 12.49 -8.94 9.55
CA SER A 135 13.80 -8.86 8.87
C SER A 135 13.80 -9.55 7.51
N SER A 136 13.28 -10.77 7.44
CA SER A 136 13.22 -11.50 6.17
C SER A 136 12.26 -10.86 5.17
N GLY A 137 11.15 -10.31 5.66
CA GLY A 137 10.21 -9.58 4.80
C GLY A 137 10.80 -8.29 4.26
N ILE A 138 11.56 -7.55 5.07
CA ILE A 138 12.27 -6.34 4.65
C ILE A 138 13.28 -6.67 3.55
N GLU A 139 14.06 -7.75 3.71
CA GLU A 139 15.00 -8.18 2.68
C GLU A 139 14.28 -8.53 1.38
N ALA A 140 13.17 -9.25 1.47
CA ALA A 140 12.37 -9.58 0.30
C ALA A 140 11.84 -8.33 -0.41
N LEU A 141 11.41 -7.30 0.33
CA LEU A 141 10.99 -6.02 -0.25
C LEU A 141 12.15 -5.33 -0.96
N ARG A 142 13.33 -5.31 -0.35
CA ARG A 142 14.53 -4.70 -0.96
C ARG A 142 14.93 -5.45 -2.23
N ASP A 143 14.92 -6.77 -2.20
CA ASP A 143 15.24 -7.61 -3.37
C ASP A 143 14.22 -7.40 -4.49
N ALA A 144 12.99 -7.11 -4.15
CA ALA A 144 11.93 -6.80 -5.11
C ALA A 144 12.00 -5.37 -5.68
N GLY A 145 12.93 -4.56 -5.18
CA GLY A 145 13.19 -3.22 -5.71
C GLY A 145 12.74 -2.05 -4.84
N LEU A 146 12.20 -2.30 -3.64
CA LEU A 146 11.85 -1.21 -2.73
C LEU A 146 13.11 -0.68 -2.05
N TRP A 147 13.42 0.59 -2.33
CA TRP A 147 14.55 1.21 -1.66
C TRP A 147 14.19 1.60 -0.23
N LEU A 148 14.96 1.09 0.74
CA LEU A 148 14.84 1.44 2.15
C LEU A 148 16.24 1.74 2.69
N SER A 149 16.40 2.89 3.34
CA SER A 149 17.67 3.24 3.98
C SER A 149 17.91 2.34 5.19
N ASP A 150 19.15 2.22 5.60
CA ASP A 150 19.50 1.43 6.79
C ASP A 150 18.83 2.00 8.05
N SER A 151 18.69 3.32 8.14
CA SER A 151 18.01 3.94 9.29
C SER A 151 16.52 3.59 9.32
N VAL A 152 15.86 3.54 8.17
CA VAL A 152 14.44 3.11 8.09
C VAL A 152 14.31 1.64 8.44
N VAL A 153 15.21 0.79 7.92
CA VAL A 153 15.22 -0.64 8.25
C VAL A 153 15.39 -0.86 9.75
N ASN A 154 16.33 -0.15 10.37
CA ASN A 154 16.55 -0.25 11.81
C ASN A 154 15.34 0.22 12.62
N LEU A 155 14.69 1.29 12.17
CA LEU A 155 13.46 1.78 12.80
C LEU A 155 12.34 0.74 12.72
N LEU A 156 12.15 0.13 11.55
CA LEU A 156 11.13 -0.91 11.37
C LEU A 156 11.38 -2.11 12.27
N LYS A 157 12.63 -2.56 12.35
CA LYS A 157 13.03 -3.66 13.24
C LYS A 157 12.77 -3.31 14.69
N GLN A 158 13.13 -2.10 15.11
CA GLN A 158 12.92 -1.63 16.46
C GLN A 158 11.43 -1.59 16.81
N GLN A 159 10.60 -1.07 15.93
CA GLN A 159 9.15 -1.03 16.12
C GLN A 159 8.54 -2.42 16.20
N ALA A 160 9.16 -3.41 15.56
CA ALA A 160 8.72 -4.80 15.60
C ALA A 160 9.30 -5.58 16.79
N GLY A 161 10.14 -4.94 17.60
CA GLY A 161 10.79 -5.58 18.75
C GLY A 161 11.99 -6.44 18.37
N GLU A 162 12.65 -6.11 17.28
CA GLU A 162 13.82 -6.85 16.78
C GLU A 162 15.15 -6.07 16.89
#